data_0e29ececc88f1d8dd7a8c11eba25b131
#
_entry.id   0e29ececc88f1d8dd7a8c11eba25b131
#
_cell.length_a   1.000
_cell.length_b   1.000
_cell.length_c   1.000
_cell.angle_alpha   90.00
_cell.angle_beta   90.00
_cell.angle_gamma   90.00
#
_symmetry.space_group_name_H-M   'P 1'
#
loop_
_entity.id
_entity.type
_entity.pdbx_description
1 polymer ?
#
loop_
_entity_poly.entity_id
_entity_poly.type
_entity_poly.pdbx_seq_one_letter_code
_entity_poly.pdbx_strand_id
1 'polypeptide(L)'
;RTALAQTAGAADGLAATMRAAAMDVIERRYTDVEFDAVQLAAELHVSRRQLNRYFSGAPRTVQQAILTRRLAAVRGMILTVPHRDLESIARECGFADGGAMRSRFLRSFGIGPAAFRRAAAAAVPVPDAMLLTAEQTARGRPSPAATIAE
;
A
#
# COMPACT_ATOMS: atom_id res chain seq x y z
N ARG A 1 28.53 -16.49 20.53
CA ARG A 1 28.19 -15.77 19.26
C ARG A 1 26.94 -16.31 18.56
N THR A 2 26.51 -17.54 18.79
CA THR A 2 25.37 -18.20 18.14
C THR A 2 24.00 -17.73 18.67
N ALA A 3 23.89 -17.44 19.98
CA ALA A 3 22.60 -17.02 20.60
C ALA A 3 22.10 -15.66 20.12
N LEU A 4 22.99 -14.70 19.85
CA LEU A 4 22.63 -13.36 19.34
C LEU A 4 22.10 -13.40 17.90
N ALA A 5 22.60 -14.29 17.07
CA ALA A 5 22.14 -14.45 15.68
C ALA A 5 20.74 -15.11 15.64
N GLN A 6 20.45 -16.03 16.55
CA GLN A 6 19.15 -16.68 16.66
C GLN A 6 18.05 -15.73 17.16
N THR A 7 18.38 -14.84 18.10
CA THR A 7 17.43 -13.82 18.59
C THR A 7 17.13 -12.75 17.53
N ALA A 8 18.11 -12.35 16.72
CA ALA A 8 17.89 -11.43 15.62
C ALA A 8 16.96 -12.02 14.54
N GLY A 9 17.21 -13.27 14.15
CA GLY A 9 16.36 -13.97 13.17
C GLY A 9 14.91 -14.18 13.65
N ALA A 10 14.71 -14.47 14.93
CA ALA A 10 13.38 -14.58 15.52
C ALA A 10 12.65 -13.24 15.58
N ALA A 11 13.35 -12.15 15.88
CA ALA A 11 12.79 -10.80 15.89
C ALA A 11 12.39 -10.34 14.47
N ASP A 12 13.21 -10.64 13.46
CA ASP A 12 12.92 -10.36 12.06
C ASP A 12 11.70 -11.17 11.55
N GLY A 13 11.61 -12.43 11.95
CA GLY A 13 10.46 -13.28 11.64
C GLY A 13 9.15 -12.75 12.24
N LEU A 14 9.20 -12.32 13.52
CA LEU A 14 8.05 -11.70 14.17
C LEU A 14 7.65 -10.38 13.47
N ALA A 15 8.62 -9.54 13.15
CA ALA A 15 8.35 -8.28 12.43
C ALA A 15 7.72 -8.53 11.05
N ALA A 16 8.18 -9.54 10.33
CA ALA A 16 7.60 -9.93 9.03
C ALA A 16 6.15 -10.42 9.19
N THR A 17 5.88 -11.25 10.20
CA THR A 17 4.52 -11.74 10.51
C THR A 17 3.59 -10.60 10.89
N MET A 18 4.04 -9.68 11.73
CA MET A 18 3.25 -8.52 12.14
C MET A 18 2.99 -7.55 10.98
N ARG A 19 3.95 -7.37 10.08
CA ARG A 19 3.74 -6.60 8.85
C ARG A 19 2.69 -7.25 7.95
N ALA A 20 2.73 -8.56 7.78
CA ALA A 20 1.72 -9.28 7.00
C ALA A 20 0.32 -9.11 7.60
N ALA A 21 0.17 -9.29 8.91
CA ALA A 21 -1.09 -9.05 9.62
C ALA A 21 -1.57 -7.60 9.47
N ALA A 22 -0.66 -6.62 9.55
CA ALA A 22 -0.99 -5.22 9.34
C ALA A 22 -1.49 -4.96 7.90
N MET A 23 -0.88 -5.56 6.90
CA MET A 23 -1.33 -5.43 5.51
C MET A 23 -2.72 -6.05 5.30
N ASP A 24 -3.04 -7.16 5.95
CA ASP A 24 -4.39 -7.76 5.91
C ASP A 24 -5.45 -6.85 6.54
N VAL A 25 -5.12 -6.17 7.65
CA VAL A 25 -6.03 -5.18 8.26
C VAL A 25 -6.20 -3.97 7.34
N ILE A 26 -5.12 -3.45 6.78
CA ILE A 26 -5.16 -2.33 5.81
C ILE A 26 -6.07 -2.70 4.63
N GLU A 27 -5.96 -3.90 4.09
CA GLU A 27 -6.79 -4.36 2.98
C GLU A 27 -8.29 -4.36 3.32
N ARG A 28 -8.66 -4.69 4.54
CA ARG A 28 -10.06 -4.67 4.99
C ARG A 28 -10.58 -3.28 5.36
N ARG A 29 -9.70 -2.38 5.78
CA ARG A 29 -10.08 -1.12 6.43
C ARG A 29 -9.72 0.15 5.64
N TYR A 30 -9.01 0.08 4.51
CA TYR A 30 -8.51 1.26 3.79
C TYR A 30 -9.62 2.23 3.34
N THR A 31 -10.84 1.73 3.13
CA THR A 31 -11.99 2.55 2.72
C THR A 31 -12.56 3.41 3.86
N ASP A 32 -12.27 3.07 5.11
CA ASP A 32 -12.67 3.85 6.27
C ASP A 32 -11.79 5.10 6.37
N VAL A 33 -12.40 6.28 6.25
CA VAL A 33 -11.68 7.56 6.27
C VAL A 33 -10.96 7.82 7.60
N GLU A 34 -11.51 7.32 8.70
CA GLU A 34 -10.95 7.47 10.05
C GLU A 34 -9.84 6.44 10.34
N PHE A 35 -9.68 5.43 9.47
CA PHE A 35 -8.68 4.40 9.68
C PHE A 35 -7.26 4.95 9.50
N ASP A 36 -6.47 4.85 10.58
CA ASP A 36 -5.11 5.34 10.67
C ASP A 36 -4.18 4.33 11.39
N ALA A 37 -2.93 4.75 11.61
CA ALA A 37 -1.94 3.94 12.31
C ALA A 37 -2.29 3.66 13.79
N VAL A 38 -3.11 4.50 14.42
CA VAL A 38 -3.55 4.31 15.81
C VAL A 38 -4.57 3.17 15.86
N GLN A 39 -5.55 3.21 14.97
CA GLN A 39 -6.57 2.16 14.88
C GLN A 39 -5.95 0.82 14.43
N LEU A 40 -4.99 0.86 13.49
CA LEU A 40 -4.27 -0.35 13.09
C LEU A 40 -3.51 -0.98 14.27
N ALA A 41 -2.80 -0.17 15.07
CA ALA A 41 -2.09 -0.67 16.24
C ALA A 41 -3.04 -1.29 17.27
N ALA A 42 -4.19 -0.64 17.51
CA ALA A 42 -5.23 -1.15 18.42
C ALA A 42 -5.79 -2.48 17.94
N GLU A 43 -6.09 -2.62 16.64
CA GLU A 43 -6.62 -3.85 16.05
C GLU A 43 -5.62 -5.02 16.11
N LEU A 44 -4.33 -4.72 16.03
CA LEU A 44 -3.26 -5.70 16.19
C LEU A 44 -2.83 -5.93 17.66
N HIS A 45 -3.49 -5.28 18.62
CA HIS A 45 -3.18 -5.36 20.06
C HIS A 45 -1.72 -5.00 20.39
N VAL A 46 -1.15 -4.02 19.69
CA VAL A 46 0.21 -3.51 19.92
C VAL A 46 0.20 -2.00 20.12
N SER A 47 1.26 -1.46 20.74
CA SER A 47 1.45 -0.02 20.80
C SER A 47 1.86 0.55 19.43
N ARG A 48 1.58 1.85 19.19
CA ARG A 48 2.08 2.57 18.00
C ARG A 48 3.61 2.44 17.85
N ARG A 49 4.33 2.49 18.97
CA ARG A 49 5.79 2.35 18.97
C ARG A 49 6.22 0.95 18.49
N GLN A 50 5.55 -0.10 18.96
CA GLN A 50 5.81 -1.46 18.48
C GLN A 50 5.47 -1.62 17.00
N LEU A 51 4.33 -1.10 16.57
CA LEU A 51 3.93 -1.12 15.17
C LEU A 51 4.98 -0.44 14.29
N ASN A 52 5.41 0.78 14.64
CA ASN A 52 6.44 1.50 13.90
C ASN A 52 7.77 0.73 13.88
N ARG A 53 8.12 0.04 14.97
CA ARG A 53 9.33 -0.80 15.01
C ARG A 53 9.25 -1.98 14.06
N TYR A 54 8.09 -2.62 13.90
CA TYR A 54 7.92 -3.67 12.91
C TYR A 54 8.08 -3.16 11.47
N PHE A 55 7.80 -1.88 11.22
CA PHE A 55 7.95 -1.25 9.91
C PHE A 55 9.29 -0.52 9.71
N SER A 56 10.18 -0.46 10.72
CA SER A 56 11.45 0.28 10.61
C SER A 56 12.40 -0.26 9.55
N GLY A 57 12.34 -1.56 9.25
CA GLY A 57 13.09 -2.20 8.16
C GLY A 57 12.29 -2.37 6.86
N ALA A 58 11.07 -1.88 6.80
CA ALA A 58 10.22 -2.00 5.62
C ALA A 58 10.45 -0.81 4.66
N PRO A 59 10.18 -0.99 3.35
CA PRO A 59 10.33 0.09 2.37
C PRO A 59 9.32 1.24 2.56
N ARG A 60 8.28 1.05 3.37
CA ARG A 60 7.25 2.06 3.65
C ARG A 60 6.89 2.09 5.13
N THR A 61 6.58 3.28 5.62
CA THR A 61 5.94 3.46 6.93
C THR A 61 4.49 2.95 6.90
N VAL A 62 3.89 2.78 8.07
CA VAL A 62 2.47 2.40 8.20
C VAL A 62 1.54 3.36 7.45
N GLN A 63 1.75 4.67 7.63
CA GLN A 63 0.93 5.69 6.96
C GLN A 63 1.10 5.65 5.44
N GLN A 64 2.33 5.43 4.97
CA GLN A 64 2.59 5.24 3.53
C GLN A 64 1.92 3.97 3.00
N ALA A 65 1.87 2.89 3.77
CA ALA A 65 1.20 1.66 3.37
C ALA A 65 -0.32 1.87 3.21
N ILE A 66 -0.98 2.53 4.16
CA ILE A 66 -2.40 2.89 4.08
C ILE A 66 -2.66 3.79 2.87
N LEU A 67 -1.87 4.85 2.70
CA LEU A 67 -2.01 5.78 1.58
C LEU A 67 -1.82 5.08 0.23
N THR A 68 -0.79 4.25 0.10
CA THR A 68 -0.51 3.49 -1.12
C THR A 68 -1.70 2.61 -1.51
N ARG A 69 -2.31 1.94 -0.51
CA ARG A 69 -3.49 1.10 -0.78
C ARG A 69 -4.69 1.92 -1.25
N ARG A 70 -4.96 3.07 -0.61
CA ARG A 70 -6.03 3.98 -1.03
C ARG A 70 -5.81 4.50 -2.45
N LEU A 71 -4.59 4.93 -2.78
CA LEU A 71 -4.26 5.43 -4.12
C LEU A 71 -4.33 4.34 -5.19
N ALA A 72 -3.95 3.11 -4.87
CA ALA A 72 -4.11 1.97 -5.77
C ALA A 72 -5.61 1.70 -6.07
N ALA A 73 -6.47 1.83 -5.07
CA ALA A 73 -7.92 1.71 -5.26
C ALA A 73 -8.48 2.83 -6.15
N VAL A 74 -8.08 4.09 -5.92
CA VAL A 74 -8.45 5.24 -6.78
C VAL A 74 -8.06 4.96 -8.24
N ARG A 75 -6.82 4.54 -8.48
CA ARG A 75 -6.34 4.21 -9.83
C ARG A 75 -7.18 3.11 -10.46
N GLY A 76 -7.46 2.04 -9.73
CA GLY A 76 -8.30 0.94 -10.21
C GLY A 76 -9.70 1.41 -10.59
N MET A 77 -10.33 2.23 -9.74
CA MET A 77 -11.67 2.76 -10.02
C MET A 77 -11.70 3.71 -11.23
N ILE A 78 -10.68 4.55 -11.41
CA ILE A 78 -10.59 5.41 -12.60
C ILE A 78 -10.56 4.57 -13.89
N LEU A 79 -9.89 3.42 -13.86
CA LEU A 79 -9.77 2.52 -15.02
C LEU A 79 -11.04 1.69 -15.26
N THR A 80 -11.71 1.25 -14.19
CA THR A 80 -12.87 0.34 -14.30
C THR A 80 -14.21 1.07 -14.42
N VAL A 81 -14.32 2.28 -13.85
CA VAL A 81 -15.53 3.10 -13.86
C VAL A 81 -15.21 4.54 -14.32
N PRO A 82 -14.80 4.73 -15.57
CA PRO A 82 -14.21 5.99 -16.05
C PRO A 82 -15.15 7.20 -16.00
N HIS A 83 -16.46 6.99 -15.94
CA HIS A 83 -17.47 8.05 -15.89
C HIS A 83 -17.85 8.48 -14.48
N ARG A 84 -17.37 7.76 -13.45
CA ARG A 84 -17.66 8.11 -12.06
C ARG A 84 -16.93 9.39 -11.67
N ASP A 85 -17.59 10.26 -10.90
CA ASP A 85 -16.96 11.50 -10.46
C ASP A 85 -15.83 11.23 -9.46
N LEU A 86 -14.82 12.10 -9.51
CA LEU A 86 -13.60 11.92 -8.69
C LEU A 86 -13.85 12.13 -7.20
N GLU A 87 -14.87 12.90 -6.83
CA GLU A 87 -15.26 13.13 -5.45
C GLU A 87 -15.83 11.84 -4.82
N SER A 88 -16.72 11.15 -5.55
CA SER A 88 -17.27 9.87 -5.15
C SER A 88 -16.17 8.81 -5.03
N ILE A 89 -15.27 8.73 -6.01
CA ILE A 89 -14.12 7.81 -5.97
C ILE A 89 -13.25 8.08 -4.74
N ALA A 90 -12.99 9.36 -4.43
CA ALA A 90 -12.17 9.72 -3.27
C ALA A 90 -12.78 9.18 -1.97
N ARG A 91 -14.06 9.41 -1.74
CA ARG A 91 -14.76 8.96 -0.53
C ARG A 91 -14.79 7.44 -0.42
N GLU A 92 -15.08 6.74 -1.50
CA GLU A 92 -15.09 5.26 -1.52
C GLU A 92 -13.71 4.65 -1.28
N CYS A 93 -12.64 5.37 -1.59
CA CYS A 93 -11.26 4.93 -1.35
C CYS A 93 -10.68 5.43 -0.02
N GLY A 94 -11.51 5.97 0.89
CA GLY A 94 -11.09 6.35 2.24
C GLY A 94 -10.42 7.72 2.34
N PHE A 95 -10.63 8.61 1.36
CA PHE A 95 -10.21 10.02 1.48
C PHE A 95 -11.34 10.88 2.02
N ALA A 96 -11.00 11.90 2.80
CA ALA A 96 -11.98 12.83 3.34
C ALA A 96 -12.73 13.60 2.24
N ASP A 97 -12.02 13.96 1.18
CA ASP A 97 -12.56 14.68 0.03
C ASP A 97 -11.69 14.48 -1.22
N GLY A 98 -12.20 14.93 -2.36
CA GLY A 98 -11.50 14.87 -3.65
C GLY A 98 -10.25 15.76 -3.71
N GLY A 99 -10.18 16.83 -2.93
CA GLY A 99 -9.01 17.71 -2.84
C GLY A 99 -7.82 16.99 -2.20
N ALA A 100 -8.06 16.36 -1.06
CA ALA A 100 -7.06 15.53 -0.38
C ALA A 100 -6.57 14.39 -1.28
N MET A 101 -7.48 13.69 -1.95
CA MET A 101 -7.15 12.63 -2.90
C MET A 101 -6.30 13.16 -4.06
N ARG A 102 -6.72 14.24 -4.73
CA ARG A 102 -5.99 14.82 -5.87
C ARG A 102 -4.55 15.20 -5.51
N SER A 103 -4.38 15.87 -4.37
CA SER A 103 -3.05 16.27 -3.88
C SER A 103 -2.13 15.07 -3.63
N ARG A 104 -2.65 14.02 -3.00
CA ARG A 104 -1.88 12.80 -2.71
C ARG A 104 -1.58 12.00 -3.98
N PHE A 105 -2.54 11.90 -4.89
CA PHE A 105 -2.39 11.22 -6.16
C PHE A 105 -1.31 11.88 -7.03
N LEU A 106 -1.38 13.22 -7.20
CA LEU A 106 -0.39 13.98 -7.95
C LEU A 106 1.02 13.82 -7.36
N ARG A 107 1.15 13.92 -6.04
CA ARG A 107 2.44 13.77 -5.37
C ARG A 107 3.03 12.38 -5.53
N SER A 108 2.20 11.35 -5.54
CA SER A 108 2.65 9.95 -5.62
C SER A 108 2.95 9.50 -7.05
N PHE A 109 2.24 10.02 -8.03
CA PHE A 109 2.31 9.53 -9.41
C PHE A 109 2.82 10.58 -10.42
N GLY A 110 3.02 11.82 -10.00
CA GLY A 110 3.48 12.90 -10.88
C GLY A 110 2.43 13.40 -11.89
N ILE A 111 1.22 12.85 -11.86
CA ILE A 111 0.09 13.20 -12.72
C ILE A 111 -1.19 13.27 -11.88
N GLY A 112 -2.05 14.24 -12.14
CA GLY A 112 -3.34 14.35 -11.46
C GLY A 112 -4.34 13.28 -11.91
N PRO A 113 -5.33 12.91 -11.07
CA PRO A 113 -6.28 11.83 -11.38
C PRO A 113 -7.15 12.13 -12.62
N ALA A 114 -7.50 13.39 -12.86
CA ALA A 114 -8.24 13.78 -14.08
C ALA A 114 -7.39 13.65 -15.36
N ALA A 115 -6.12 14.03 -15.30
CA ALA A 115 -5.19 13.86 -16.41
C ALA A 115 -4.89 12.36 -16.65
N PHE A 116 -4.73 11.59 -15.58
CA PHE A 116 -4.58 10.13 -15.66
C PHE A 116 -5.80 9.47 -16.33
N ARG A 117 -7.03 9.88 -15.97
CA ARG A 117 -8.26 9.40 -16.61
C ARG A 117 -8.26 9.69 -18.11
N ARG A 118 -7.89 10.90 -18.52
CA ARG A 118 -7.82 11.25 -19.95
C ARG A 118 -6.78 10.45 -20.71
N ALA A 119 -5.60 10.28 -20.12
CA ALA A 119 -4.52 9.47 -20.71
C ALA A 119 -4.94 8.01 -20.89
N ALA A 120 -5.58 7.43 -19.88
CA ALA A 120 -6.10 6.06 -19.95
C ALA A 120 -7.19 5.90 -21.02
N ALA A 121 -8.10 6.86 -21.14
CA ALA A 121 -9.15 6.87 -22.17
C ALA A 121 -8.60 7.01 -23.60
N ALA A 122 -7.49 7.73 -23.77
CA ALA A 122 -6.83 7.93 -25.05
C ALA A 122 -5.88 6.78 -25.45
N ALA A 123 -5.74 5.72 -24.62
CA ALA A 123 -4.75 4.65 -24.76
C ALA A 123 -3.30 5.16 -24.88
N VAL A 124 -3.01 6.31 -24.29
CA VAL A 124 -1.66 6.88 -24.22
C VAL A 124 -0.86 6.11 -23.19
N PRO A 125 0.42 5.75 -23.43
CA PRO A 125 1.24 5.04 -22.44
C PRO A 125 1.30 5.80 -21.12
N VAL A 126 0.85 5.17 -20.04
CA VAL A 126 0.97 5.71 -18.68
C VAL A 126 2.41 5.49 -18.24
N PRO A 127 3.10 6.46 -17.60
CA PRO A 127 4.48 6.27 -17.14
C PRO A 127 4.64 4.99 -16.32
N ASP A 128 5.69 4.21 -16.60
CA ASP A 128 5.95 2.91 -15.93
C ASP A 128 5.98 2.98 -14.40
N ALA A 129 6.35 4.13 -13.84
CA ALA A 129 6.27 4.38 -12.38
C ALA A 129 4.87 4.14 -11.79
N MET A 130 3.81 4.21 -12.59
CA MET A 130 2.44 3.95 -12.17
C MET A 130 2.06 2.45 -12.23
N LEU A 131 2.77 1.67 -13.02
CA LEU A 131 2.54 0.23 -13.14
C LEU A 131 3.20 -0.55 -12.00
N LEU A 132 4.33 -0.05 -11.49
CA LEU A 132 5.16 -0.74 -10.51
C LEU A 132 4.58 -0.78 -9.09
N THR A 133 3.67 0.12 -8.72
CA THR A 133 3.12 0.18 -7.37
C THR A 133 2.03 -0.86 -7.08
N ALA A 134 1.38 -1.41 -8.11
CA ALA A 134 0.34 -2.43 -7.94
C ALA A 134 0.91 -3.87 -7.94
N GLU A 135 1.97 -4.13 -8.71
CA GLU A 135 2.55 -5.48 -8.83
C GLU A 135 3.50 -5.85 -7.70
N GLN A 136 4.17 -4.86 -7.10
CA GLN A 136 5.04 -5.12 -5.94
C GLN A 136 4.29 -5.48 -4.67
N THR A 137 2.99 -5.20 -4.60
CA THR A 137 2.15 -5.62 -3.47
C THR A 137 1.64 -7.07 -3.67
N ALA A 138 1.53 -7.55 -4.92
CA ALA A 138 1.02 -8.88 -5.25
C ALA A 138 2.10 -9.94 -5.40
N ARG A 139 3.35 -9.57 -5.65
CA ARG A 139 4.48 -10.51 -5.80
C ARG A 139 5.50 -10.39 -4.68
N GLY A 140 5.06 -10.68 -3.47
CA GLY A 140 5.96 -11.09 -2.42
C GLY A 140 6.33 -12.56 -2.60
N ARG A 141 7.36 -12.86 -3.37
CA ARG A 141 8.37 -13.93 -3.25
C ARG A 141 8.98 -14.31 -4.60
N PRO A 142 10.28 -14.28 -4.76
CA PRO A 142 10.92 -15.20 -5.67
C PRO A 142 10.90 -16.58 -5.00
N SER A 143 10.26 -17.53 -5.66
CA SER A 143 10.40 -18.95 -5.33
C SER A 143 11.82 -19.40 -5.65
N PRO A 144 12.57 -19.97 -4.72
CA PRO A 144 13.82 -20.64 -5.05
C PRO A 144 13.45 -22.06 -5.51
N ALA A 145 13.40 -22.29 -6.78
CA ALA A 145 13.32 -23.65 -7.28
C ALA A 145 14.21 -23.83 -8.50
N ALA A 146 15.11 -24.74 -8.23
CA ALA A 146 15.72 -25.72 -9.07
C ALA A 146 16.94 -25.30 -9.91
N THR A 147 18.06 -25.33 -9.23
CA THR A 147 19.26 -25.91 -9.81
C THR A 147 19.18 -27.42 -9.65
N ILE A 148 18.96 -28.15 -10.72
CA ILE A 148 19.32 -29.55 -10.87
C ILE A 148 20.20 -29.61 -12.10
N ALA A 149 21.43 -29.84 -11.84
CA ALA A 149 22.34 -30.88 -12.30
C ALA A 149 22.24 -31.34 -13.77
N GLU A 150 23.25 -31.12 -14.49
CA GLU A 150 24.17 -32.16 -15.02
C GLU A 150 25.42 -31.48 -15.53
#